data_d5b040c120b346aee3b5157826049cf2
#
_entry.id   d5b040c120b346aee3b5157826049cf2
#
_cell.length_a   1.000
_cell.length_b   1.000
_cell.length_c   1.000
_cell.angle_alpha   90.00
_cell.angle_beta   90.00
_cell.angle_gamma   90.00
#
_symmetry.space_group_name_H-M   'P 1'
#
loop_
_entity.id
_entity.type
_entity.pdbx_description
1 polymer ?
#
loop_
_entity_poly.entity_id
_entity_poly.type
_entity_poly.pdbx_seq_one_letter_code
_entity_poly.pdbx_strand_id
1 'polypeptide(L)'
;CDVKESWDAEKHPPTEISTIINNAKQYSDTIVVTGGEPLMWNMSLLTAGLRNENLATHIETSGAYPLSGDWDWICLSPKKRMLPLDDIYKVADELKMIVYNLNDFVFAEEQAAKVQPNCKLFLQPEWSKREQVMPMIVDYVLQHPKWKASLQTHKYMNIP
;
A
#
# COMPACT_ATOMS: atom_id res chain seq x y z
N CYS A 1 -0.53 -11.38 -0.33
CA CYS A 1 -1.14 -10.78 -1.52
C CYS A 1 -2.31 -11.65 -1.96
N ASP A 2 -3.47 -11.04 -2.10
CA ASP A 2 -4.71 -11.71 -2.51
C ASP A 2 -4.92 -11.70 -4.04
N VAL A 3 -4.00 -11.08 -4.78
CA VAL A 3 -3.99 -11.09 -6.26
C VAL A 3 -2.86 -11.99 -6.75
N LYS A 4 -3.13 -13.29 -6.79
CA LYS A 4 -2.12 -14.30 -7.22
C LYS A 4 -1.77 -14.19 -8.71
N GLU A 5 -2.66 -13.66 -9.51
CA GLU A 5 -2.49 -13.48 -10.95
C GLU A 5 -1.36 -12.50 -11.28
N SER A 6 -1.08 -11.53 -10.39
CA SER A 6 0.02 -10.57 -10.55
C SER A 6 1.42 -11.19 -10.43
N TRP A 7 1.52 -12.47 -10.05
CA TRP A 7 2.80 -13.17 -9.91
C TRP A 7 3.25 -13.89 -11.19
N ASP A 8 2.39 -13.95 -12.18
CA ASP A 8 2.67 -14.61 -13.45
C ASP A 8 3.38 -13.64 -14.39
N ALA A 9 4.71 -13.72 -14.44
CA ALA A 9 5.53 -12.84 -15.26
C ALA A 9 5.28 -13.01 -16.78
N GLU A 10 4.75 -14.16 -17.22
CA GLU A 10 4.43 -14.37 -18.64
C GLU A 10 3.20 -13.57 -19.06
N LYS A 11 2.25 -13.35 -18.11
CA LYS A 11 1.06 -12.52 -18.34
C LYS A 11 1.35 -11.02 -18.22
N HIS A 12 2.47 -10.65 -17.60
CA HIS A 12 2.84 -9.27 -17.34
C HIS A 12 4.26 -8.99 -17.88
N PRO A 13 4.46 -8.95 -19.19
CA PRO A 13 5.77 -8.72 -19.78
C PRO A 13 6.27 -7.30 -19.44
N PRO A 14 7.60 -7.11 -19.42
CA PRO A 14 8.18 -5.78 -19.25
C PRO A 14 7.57 -4.77 -20.22
N THR A 15 7.14 -3.63 -19.69
CA THR A 15 6.49 -2.57 -20.44
C THR A 15 7.35 -1.31 -20.38
N GLU A 16 7.50 -0.62 -21.50
CA GLU A 16 8.24 0.64 -21.57
C GLU A 16 7.60 1.69 -20.65
N ILE A 17 8.43 2.40 -19.89
CA ILE A 17 7.99 3.43 -18.93
C ILE A 17 7.14 4.49 -19.62
N SER A 18 7.52 4.93 -20.84
CA SER A 18 6.76 5.89 -21.63
C SER A 18 5.34 5.42 -21.95
N THR A 19 5.16 4.13 -22.20
CA THR A 19 3.84 3.52 -22.43
C THR A 19 3.01 3.53 -21.17
N ILE A 20 3.61 3.18 -20.01
CA ILE A 20 2.93 3.21 -18.71
C ILE A 20 2.44 4.63 -18.42
N ILE A 21 3.32 5.63 -18.56
CA ILE A 21 3.00 7.03 -18.28
C ILE A 21 1.89 7.54 -19.22
N ASN A 22 2.01 7.26 -20.53
CA ASN A 22 1.02 7.69 -21.52
C ASN A 22 -0.36 7.07 -21.29
N ASN A 23 -0.42 5.85 -20.78
CA ASN A 23 -1.69 5.23 -20.41
C ASN A 23 -2.25 5.83 -19.12
N ALA A 24 -1.43 5.96 -18.08
CA ALA A 24 -1.86 6.41 -16.77
C ALA A 24 -2.43 7.83 -16.78
N LYS A 25 -1.76 8.77 -17.45
CA LYS A 25 -2.18 10.19 -17.53
C LYS A 25 -3.53 10.44 -18.18
N GLN A 26 -4.10 9.44 -18.88
CA GLN A 26 -5.42 9.56 -19.48
C GLN A 26 -6.56 9.48 -18.45
N TYR A 27 -6.27 8.96 -17.24
CA TYR A 27 -7.29 8.65 -16.25
C TYR A 27 -7.21 9.52 -14.99
N SER A 28 -6.01 9.96 -14.62
CA SER A 28 -5.81 10.71 -13.37
C SER A 28 -4.51 11.49 -13.40
N ASP A 29 -4.43 12.55 -12.60
CA ASP A 29 -3.22 13.30 -12.23
C ASP A 29 -2.53 12.75 -10.98
N THR A 30 -3.07 11.70 -10.37
CA THR A 30 -2.44 10.98 -9.26
C THR A 30 -2.32 9.50 -9.62
N ILE A 31 -1.11 8.97 -9.58
CA ILE A 31 -0.79 7.60 -9.96
C ILE A 31 -0.36 6.82 -8.72
N VAL A 32 -1.08 5.73 -8.44
CA VAL A 32 -0.72 4.79 -7.37
C VAL A 32 0.04 3.62 -7.96
N VAL A 33 1.32 3.49 -7.60
CA VAL A 33 2.14 2.34 -7.98
C VAL A 33 1.96 1.26 -6.91
N THR A 34 1.45 0.14 -7.34
CA THR A 34 1.15 -1.03 -6.51
C THR A 34 1.53 -2.31 -7.28
N GLY A 35 1.09 -3.46 -6.84
CA GLY A 35 1.34 -4.74 -7.49
C GLY A 35 1.86 -5.77 -6.51
N GLY A 36 2.81 -6.63 -6.91
CA GLY A 36 3.45 -7.57 -5.98
C GLY A 36 4.19 -6.81 -4.88
N GLU A 37 5.38 -6.34 -5.17
CA GLU A 37 6.16 -5.42 -4.34
C GLU A 37 6.94 -4.47 -5.26
N PRO A 38 6.53 -3.20 -5.39
CA PRO A 38 7.16 -2.27 -6.32
C PRO A 38 8.66 -2.05 -6.05
N LEU A 39 9.04 -2.00 -4.77
CA LEU A 39 10.43 -1.73 -4.37
C LEU A 39 11.41 -2.89 -4.61
N MET A 40 10.95 -4.02 -5.15
CA MET A 40 11.87 -5.02 -5.73
C MET A 40 12.62 -4.46 -6.95
N TRP A 41 12.13 -3.37 -7.52
CA TRP A 41 12.70 -2.69 -8.68
C TRP A 41 13.09 -1.26 -8.33
N ASN A 42 14.04 -0.70 -9.06
CA ASN A 42 14.37 0.72 -8.92
C ASN A 42 13.30 1.58 -9.61
N MET A 43 12.53 2.32 -8.80
CA MET A 43 11.41 3.16 -9.25
C MET A 43 11.83 4.57 -9.73
N SER A 44 13.12 4.92 -9.63
CA SER A 44 13.57 6.29 -9.90
C SER A 44 13.24 6.79 -11.30
N LEU A 45 13.40 5.97 -12.33
CA LEU A 45 13.08 6.37 -13.72
C LEU A 45 11.57 6.53 -13.92
N LEU A 46 10.76 5.64 -13.33
CA LEU A 46 9.30 5.74 -13.44
C LEU A 46 8.78 7.01 -12.76
N THR A 47 9.20 7.26 -11.52
CA THR A 47 8.74 8.44 -10.78
C THR A 47 9.24 9.74 -11.41
N ALA A 48 10.47 9.79 -11.91
CA ALA A 48 10.96 10.96 -12.66
C ALA A 48 10.13 11.22 -13.93
N GLY A 49 9.78 10.17 -14.66
CA GLY A 49 8.93 10.29 -15.85
C GLY A 49 7.51 10.78 -15.53
N LEU A 50 6.90 10.26 -14.47
CA LEU A 50 5.58 10.71 -14.00
C LEU A 50 5.61 12.19 -13.56
N ARG A 51 6.62 12.61 -12.81
CA ARG A 51 6.81 14.00 -12.40
C ARG A 51 6.99 14.96 -13.56
N ASN A 52 7.71 14.57 -14.61
CA ASN A 52 7.87 15.37 -15.82
C ASN A 52 6.53 15.65 -16.54
N GLU A 53 5.54 14.79 -16.33
CA GLU A 53 4.16 14.98 -16.81
C GLU A 53 3.25 15.64 -15.76
N ASN A 54 3.79 16.15 -14.68
CA ASN A 54 3.07 16.76 -13.54
C ASN A 54 2.07 15.82 -12.87
N LEU A 55 2.38 14.53 -12.83
CA LEU A 55 1.56 13.52 -12.17
C LEU A 55 2.08 13.29 -10.73
N ALA A 56 1.17 13.32 -9.77
CA ALA A 56 1.49 12.96 -8.39
C ALA A 56 1.72 11.45 -8.26
N THR A 57 2.68 11.08 -7.43
CA THR A 57 3.15 9.69 -7.31
C THR A 57 2.90 9.15 -5.92
N HIS A 58 2.08 8.10 -5.84
CA HIS A 58 1.83 7.35 -4.61
C HIS A 58 2.36 5.94 -4.73
N ILE A 59 2.81 5.34 -3.64
CA ILE A 59 3.24 3.94 -3.61
C ILE A 59 2.51 3.16 -2.51
N GLU A 60 2.13 1.93 -2.82
CA GLU A 60 1.77 0.91 -1.84
C GLU A 60 2.87 -0.15 -1.76
N THR A 61 3.52 -0.27 -0.62
CA THR A 61 4.65 -1.18 -0.43
C THR A 61 4.60 -1.90 0.92
N SER A 62 5.19 -3.09 0.97
CA SER A 62 5.47 -3.78 2.24
C SER A 62 6.62 -3.14 3.02
N GLY A 63 7.43 -2.32 2.37
CA GLY A 63 8.62 -1.69 2.95
C GLY A 63 9.80 -2.61 3.19
N ALA A 64 9.74 -3.84 2.68
CA ALA A 64 10.78 -4.86 2.90
C ALA A 64 12.04 -4.66 2.05
N TYR A 65 12.02 -3.72 1.11
CA TYR A 65 13.13 -3.37 0.22
C TYR A 65 13.49 -1.89 0.35
N PRO A 66 14.73 -1.49 -0.01
CA PRO A 66 15.13 -0.09 0.04
C PRO A 66 14.22 0.81 -0.78
N LEU A 67 13.84 1.94 -0.21
CA LEU A 67 13.03 2.94 -0.91
C LEU A 67 13.80 3.51 -2.08
N SER A 68 13.19 3.52 -3.26
CA SER A 68 13.70 4.13 -4.48
C SER A 68 12.59 4.90 -5.18
N GLY A 69 12.97 5.93 -5.95
CA GLY A 69 12.00 6.86 -6.56
C GLY A 69 11.59 7.99 -5.61
N ASP A 70 10.88 8.96 -6.17
CA ASP A 70 10.35 10.12 -5.46
C ASP A 70 8.83 9.98 -5.34
N TRP A 71 8.33 10.06 -4.12
CA TRP A 71 6.93 9.79 -3.81
C TRP A 71 6.29 10.95 -3.08
N ASP A 72 5.09 11.33 -3.51
CA ASP A 72 4.26 12.34 -2.84
C ASP A 72 3.43 11.73 -1.71
N TRP A 73 3.25 10.39 -1.73
CA TRP A 73 2.58 9.61 -0.69
C TRP A 73 3.12 8.19 -0.59
N ILE A 74 3.48 7.77 0.61
CA ILE A 74 3.98 6.42 0.90
C ILE A 74 3.01 5.69 1.82
N CYS A 75 2.27 4.72 1.27
CA CYS A 75 1.45 3.78 2.03
C CYS A 75 2.27 2.54 2.37
N LEU A 76 2.64 2.43 3.64
CA LEU A 76 3.37 1.29 4.18
C LEU A 76 2.39 0.21 4.67
N SER A 77 2.50 -1.01 4.13
CA SER A 77 1.67 -2.15 4.50
C SER A 77 2.51 -3.35 4.97
N PRO A 78 3.00 -3.35 6.23
CA PRO A 78 3.91 -4.36 6.77
C PRO A 78 3.39 -5.80 6.64
N LYS A 79 4.29 -6.74 6.39
CA LYS A 79 4.00 -8.17 6.36
C LYS A 79 4.79 -8.90 7.45
N LYS A 80 4.14 -9.77 8.22
CA LYS A 80 4.78 -10.52 9.32
C LYS A 80 5.96 -11.38 8.89
N ARG A 81 5.94 -11.89 7.64
CA ARG A 81 6.99 -12.77 7.13
C ARG A 81 8.26 -12.04 6.73
N MET A 82 8.15 -10.76 6.40
CA MET A 82 9.26 -9.92 5.97
C MET A 82 8.94 -8.48 6.41
N LEU A 83 9.55 -8.08 7.51
CA LEU A 83 9.29 -6.79 8.13
C LEU A 83 9.88 -5.66 7.29
N PRO A 84 9.29 -4.45 7.36
CA PRO A 84 9.84 -3.26 6.74
C PRO A 84 11.25 -2.93 7.25
N LEU A 85 12.04 -2.29 6.39
CA LEU A 85 13.29 -1.66 6.80
C LEU A 85 13.02 -0.43 7.68
N ASP A 86 13.89 -0.16 8.63
CA ASP A 86 13.68 0.90 9.63
C ASP A 86 13.52 2.31 9.02
N ASP A 87 14.15 2.55 7.88
CA ASP A 87 14.10 3.88 7.27
C ASP A 87 12.74 4.23 6.66
N ILE A 88 11.97 3.24 6.19
CA ILE A 88 10.66 3.53 5.57
C ILE A 88 9.61 3.97 6.60
N TYR A 89 9.73 3.54 7.86
CA TYR A 89 8.83 4.01 8.92
C TYR A 89 8.96 5.52 9.17
N LYS A 90 10.14 6.10 8.88
CA LYS A 90 10.42 7.52 9.09
C LYS A 90 9.76 8.42 8.04
N VAL A 91 9.42 7.85 6.89
CA VAL A 91 8.89 8.59 5.72
C VAL A 91 7.50 8.14 5.30
N ALA A 92 6.93 7.14 5.96
CA ALA A 92 5.58 6.67 5.65
C ALA A 92 4.52 7.73 6.03
N ASP A 93 3.68 8.09 5.07
CA ASP A 93 2.52 8.97 5.25
C ASP A 93 1.31 8.22 5.78
N GLU A 94 1.24 6.93 5.42
CA GLU A 94 0.15 6.03 5.79
C GLU A 94 0.70 4.67 6.21
N LEU A 95 0.19 4.14 7.32
CA LEU A 95 0.38 2.76 7.76
C LEU A 95 -0.95 2.02 7.59
N LYS A 96 -0.99 1.07 6.66
CA LYS A 96 -2.16 0.26 6.36
C LYS A 96 -1.96 -1.19 6.81
N MET A 97 -2.62 -1.58 7.88
CA MET A 97 -2.50 -2.91 8.47
C MET A 97 -3.64 -3.82 8.00
N ILE A 98 -3.27 -4.96 7.46
CA ILE A 98 -4.24 -5.98 7.05
C ILE A 98 -4.57 -6.85 8.25
N VAL A 99 -5.85 -6.93 8.59
CA VAL A 99 -6.36 -7.70 9.72
C VAL A 99 -7.05 -8.97 9.22
N TYR A 100 -6.55 -10.11 9.66
CA TYR A 100 -7.12 -11.44 9.40
C TYR A 100 -7.73 -12.04 10.68
N ASN A 101 -7.17 -11.72 11.86
CA ASN A 101 -7.62 -12.19 13.17
C ASN A 101 -7.19 -11.22 14.28
N LEU A 102 -7.58 -11.50 15.51
CA LEU A 102 -7.31 -10.64 16.70
C LEU A 102 -5.82 -10.35 16.93
N ASN A 103 -4.92 -11.30 16.63
CA ASN A 103 -3.48 -11.10 16.83
C ASN A 103 -2.89 -10.03 15.91
N ASP A 104 -3.61 -9.67 14.83
CA ASP A 104 -3.14 -8.65 13.90
C ASP A 104 -3.29 -7.23 14.48
N PHE A 105 -4.17 -7.02 15.46
CA PHE A 105 -4.24 -5.74 16.19
C PHE A 105 -2.99 -5.50 17.03
N VAL A 106 -2.45 -6.55 17.69
CA VAL A 106 -1.19 -6.45 18.44
C VAL A 106 -0.05 -6.08 17.48
N PHE A 107 0.05 -6.77 16.35
CA PHE A 107 1.05 -6.46 15.34
C PHE A 107 0.85 -5.04 14.77
N ALA A 108 -0.38 -4.58 14.58
CA ALA A 108 -0.67 -3.23 14.14
C ALA A 108 -0.14 -2.17 15.12
N GLU A 109 -0.33 -2.37 16.42
CA GLU A 109 0.19 -1.46 17.46
C GLU A 109 1.73 -1.45 17.48
N GLU A 110 2.36 -2.61 17.34
CA GLU A 110 3.83 -2.72 17.25
C GLU A 110 4.39 -1.94 16.07
N GLN A 111 3.69 -1.99 14.92
CA GLN A 111 4.12 -1.24 13.73
C GLN A 111 3.81 0.26 13.87
N ALA A 112 2.65 0.60 14.45
CA ALA A 112 2.26 1.99 14.67
C ALA A 112 3.22 2.74 15.62
N ALA A 113 3.86 2.04 16.54
CA ALA A 113 4.86 2.62 17.44
C ALA A 113 6.16 3.05 16.72
N LYS A 114 6.37 2.63 15.47
CA LYS A 114 7.59 2.91 14.69
C LYS A 114 7.44 4.06 13.70
N VAL A 115 6.22 4.40 13.28
CA VAL A 115 5.97 5.48 12.33
C VAL A 115 5.96 6.85 13.00
N GLN A 116 6.09 7.90 12.18
CA GLN A 116 6.02 9.28 12.66
C GLN A 116 4.61 9.61 13.21
N PRO A 117 4.49 10.57 14.16
CA PRO A 117 3.22 10.93 14.77
C PRO A 117 2.14 11.44 13.80
N ASN A 118 2.53 11.98 12.65
CA ASN A 118 1.64 12.47 11.59
C ASN A 118 1.21 11.37 10.60
N CYS A 119 1.81 10.19 10.68
CA CYS A 119 1.44 9.06 9.83
C CYS A 119 -0.01 8.64 10.10
N LYS A 120 -0.79 8.47 9.03
CA LYS A 120 -2.20 8.06 9.14
C LYS A 120 -2.28 6.56 9.32
N LEU A 121 -3.07 6.11 10.30
CA LEU A 121 -3.16 4.70 10.68
C LEU A 121 -4.48 4.09 10.21
N PHE A 122 -4.40 3.02 9.41
CA PHE A 122 -5.55 2.32 8.87
C PHE A 122 -5.52 0.82 9.17
N LEU A 123 -6.69 0.29 9.51
CA LEU A 123 -6.97 -1.14 9.63
C LEU A 123 -7.87 -1.55 8.46
N GLN A 124 -7.44 -2.54 7.70
CA GLN A 124 -8.16 -3.05 6.55
C GLN A 124 -8.41 -4.55 6.71
N PRO A 125 -9.65 -5.04 6.57
CA PRO A 125 -9.91 -6.48 6.64
C PRO A 125 -9.23 -7.20 5.47
N GLU A 126 -8.65 -8.36 5.73
CA GLU A 126 -8.30 -9.28 4.66
C GLU A 126 -9.58 -9.70 3.94
N TRP A 127 -9.54 -9.70 2.60
CA TRP A 127 -10.76 -9.77 1.78
C TRP A 127 -11.61 -11.02 2.02
N SER A 128 -10.99 -12.19 2.15
CA SER A 128 -11.72 -13.45 2.35
C SER A 128 -12.39 -13.53 3.73
N LYS A 129 -11.91 -12.73 4.71
CA LYS A 129 -12.40 -12.68 6.09
C LYS A 129 -13.17 -11.40 6.43
N ARG A 130 -13.42 -10.53 5.45
CA ARG A 130 -13.98 -9.19 5.66
C ARG A 130 -15.26 -9.17 6.50
N GLU A 131 -16.17 -10.13 6.28
CA GLU A 131 -17.45 -10.20 6.99
C GLU A 131 -17.27 -10.52 8.49
N GLN A 132 -16.26 -11.33 8.83
CA GLN A 132 -15.95 -11.70 10.21
C GLN A 132 -15.10 -10.62 10.89
N VAL A 133 -14.18 -9.99 10.16
CA VAL A 133 -13.16 -9.09 10.71
C VAL A 133 -13.62 -7.64 10.76
N MET A 134 -14.49 -7.21 9.85
CA MET A 134 -14.95 -5.82 9.82
C MET A 134 -15.65 -5.38 11.13
N PRO A 135 -16.56 -6.16 11.75
CA PRO A 135 -17.11 -5.78 13.05
C PRO A 135 -16.03 -5.57 14.11
N MET A 136 -15.01 -6.45 14.13
CA MET A 136 -13.88 -6.33 15.08
C MET A 136 -13.06 -5.06 14.83
N ILE A 137 -12.83 -4.69 13.58
CA ILE A 137 -12.14 -3.44 13.21
C ILE A 137 -12.96 -2.23 13.68
N VAL A 138 -14.28 -2.25 13.45
CA VAL A 138 -15.16 -1.16 13.89
C VAL A 138 -15.11 -0.97 15.39
N ASP A 139 -15.27 -2.05 16.16
CA ASP A 139 -15.18 -2.01 17.62
C ASP A 139 -13.81 -1.51 18.10
N TYR A 140 -12.74 -1.95 17.44
CA TYR A 140 -11.38 -1.54 17.78
C TYR A 140 -11.15 -0.04 17.48
N VAL A 141 -11.58 0.46 16.34
CA VAL A 141 -11.43 1.88 15.96
C VAL A 141 -12.22 2.79 16.89
N LEU A 142 -13.41 2.39 17.33
CA LEU A 142 -14.19 3.16 18.30
C LEU A 142 -13.46 3.30 19.65
N GLN A 143 -12.69 2.30 20.07
CA GLN A 143 -11.90 2.33 21.30
C GLN A 143 -10.51 2.97 21.12
N HIS A 144 -10.00 3.02 19.88
CA HIS A 144 -8.67 3.51 19.54
C HIS A 144 -8.76 4.55 18.42
N PRO A 145 -9.17 5.81 18.68
CA PRO A 145 -9.52 6.81 17.68
C PRO A 145 -8.34 7.27 16.79
N LYS A 146 -7.10 6.86 17.09
CA LYS A 146 -5.95 7.06 16.21
C LYS A 146 -6.04 6.23 14.93
N TRP A 147 -6.77 5.09 14.97
CA TRP A 147 -6.99 4.21 13.84
C TRP A 147 -8.24 4.58 13.05
N LYS A 148 -8.22 4.29 11.76
CA LYS A 148 -9.36 4.40 10.85
C LYS A 148 -9.59 3.07 10.14
N ALA A 149 -10.85 2.76 9.83
CA ALA A 149 -11.16 1.62 8.98
C ALA A 149 -10.90 1.96 7.50
N SER A 150 -10.26 1.05 6.78
CA SER A 150 -10.04 1.12 5.33
C SER A 150 -10.82 0.01 4.62
N LEU A 151 -11.31 0.30 3.42
CA LEU A 151 -12.03 -0.63 2.58
C LEU A 151 -11.30 -0.85 1.26
N GLN A 152 -11.33 -2.07 0.73
CA GLN A 152 -10.92 -2.36 -0.65
C GLN A 152 -12.09 -2.00 -1.60
N THR A 153 -12.33 -0.71 -1.78
CA THR A 153 -13.50 -0.17 -2.48
C THR A 153 -13.62 -0.71 -3.91
N HIS A 154 -12.48 -0.89 -4.60
CA HIS A 154 -12.43 -1.48 -5.93
C HIS A 154 -13.09 -2.86 -5.99
N LYS A 155 -12.91 -3.70 -4.96
CA LYS A 155 -13.52 -5.04 -4.90
C LYS A 155 -15.04 -4.99 -4.70
N TYR A 156 -15.54 -4.00 -3.95
CA TYR A 156 -16.99 -3.79 -3.82
C TYR A 156 -17.61 -3.25 -5.10
N MET A 157 -16.84 -2.52 -5.89
CA MET A 157 -17.27 -1.95 -7.18
C MET A 157 -17.03 -2.90 -8.36
N ASN A 158 -16.48 -4.11 -8.12
CA ASN A 158 -16.06 -5.06 -9.15
C ASN A 158 -15.12 -4.45 -10.21
N ILE A 159 -14.26 -3.54 -9.77
CA ILE A 159 -13.16 -3.00 -10.59
C ILE A 159 -11.97 -3.96 -10.43
N PRO A 160 -11.33 -4.39 -11.55
CA PRO A 160 -10.22 -5.32 -11.53
C PRO A 160 -8.97 -4.78 -10.82
#